data_faad8d8bfe3157e2b3a792f85e2f4d23
#
_entry.id   faad8d8bfe3157e2b3a792f85e2f4d23
#
_cell.length_a   1.000
_cell.length_b   1.000
_cell.length_c   1.000
_cell.angle_alpha   90.00
_cell.angle_beta   90.00
_cell.angle_gamma   90.00
#
_symmetry.space_group_name_H-M   'P 1'
#
loop_
_entity.id
_entity.type
_entity.pdbx_description
1 polymer ?
#
loop_
_entity_poly.entity_id
_entity_poly.type
_entity_poly.pdbx_seq_one_letter_code
_entity_poly.pdbx_strand_id
1 'polypeptide(L)'
;DTGVIFLKRDSKGNHIIPADYKNIYKSNLCTTLKSYETESLILTVEHLLAAIKGNNIDNLIIELDSSEVPILDGSAKEFDKIIKNVGTSEYKNKFKKFLIIKEKIELRNKNSYFSITPSNNFQVNCTVDFPNPIGKQSVSLGNSFKEVYEEVMECKTFCFFEDIENMKKN
;
A
#
# COMPACT_ATOMS: atom_id res chain seq x y z
N ASP A 1 8.68 17.06 -9.45
CA ASP A 1 7.96 16.42 -8.33
C ASP A 1 6.68 15.78 -8.88
N THR A 2 6.79 14.51 -9.30
CA THR A 2 5.67 13.76 -9.89
C THR A 2 4.83 13.04 -8.84
N GLY A 3 5.39 12.84 -7.63
CA GLY A 3 4.86 11.86 -6.71
C GLY A 3 5.12 10.43 -7.23
N VAL A 4 4.43 9.46 -6.65
CA VAL A 4 4.43 8.07 -7.15
C VAL A 4 3.30 7.94 -8.16
N ILE A 5 3.64 7.54 -9.38
CA ILE A 5 2.67 7.36 -10.46
C ILE A 5 2.85 6.00 -11.13
N PHE A 6 1.74 5.38 -11.49
CA PHE A 6 1.70 4.22 -12.35
C PHE A 6 1.50 4.65 -13.80
N LEU A 7 2.32 4.12 -14.70
CA LEU A 7 2.22 4.27 -16.14
C LEU A 7 1.86 2.91 -16.74
N LYS A 8 0.57 2.68 -16.95
CA LYS A 8 0.10 1.47 -17.62
C LYS A 8 0.17 1.66 -19.13
N ARG A 9 0.75 0.68 -19.81
CA ARG A 9 0.81 0.63 -21.28
C ARG A 9 -0.03 -0.54 -21.78
N ASP A 10 -0.99 -0.26 -22.62
CA ASP A 10 -1.81 -1.28 -23.29
C ASP A 10 -2.12 -0.87 -24.74
N SER A 11 -2.93 -1.65 -25.43
CA SER A 11 -3.33 -1.42 -26.82
C SER A 11 -4.09 -0.10 -27.04
N LYS A 12 -4.62 0.50 -25.98
CA LYS A 12 -5.34 1.78 -26.00
C LYS A 12 -4.42 2.99 -25.78
N GLY A 13 -3.15 2.74 -25.39
CA GLY A 13 -2.15 3.78 -25.18
C GLY A 13 -1.52 3.78 -23.79
N ASN A 14 -1.06 4.94 -23.36
CA ASN A 14 -0.44 5.15 -22.06
C ASN A 14 -1.43 5.77 -21.10
N HIS A 15 -1.59 5.16 -19.90
CA HIS A 15 -2.52 5.61 -18.87
C HIS A 15 -1.73 5.98 -17.63
N ILE A 16 -1.81 7.24 -17.22
CA ILE A 16 -1.16 7.74 -15.99
C ILE A 16 -2.16 7.66 -14.85
N ILE A 17 -1.76 6.99 -13.77
CA ILE A 17 -2.59 6.80 -12.57
C ILE A 17 -1.75 7.19 -11.36
N PRO A 18 -1.98 8.36 -10.75
CA PRO A 18 -1.28 8.74 -9.52
C PRO A 18 -1.62 7.80 -8.36
N ALA A 19 -0.62 7.46 -7.55
CA ALA A 19 -0.81 6.76 -6.29
C ALA A 19 -1.31 7.75 -5.22
N ASP A 20 -2.52 8.27 -5.41
CA ASP A 20 -3.18 9.24 -4.54
C ASP A 20 -4.48 8.63 -4.00
N TYR A 21 -4.87 9.00 -2.76
CA TYR A 21 -6.10 8.51 -2.15
C TYR A 21 -7.35 8.86 -3.00
N LYS A 22 -7.31 9.93 -3.78
CA LYS A 22 -8.38 10.33 -4.70
C LYS A 22 -8.58 9.34 -5.84
N ASN A 23 -7.57 8.56 -6.16
CA ASN A 23 -7.61 7.55 -7.20
C ASN A 23 -8.02 6.16 -6.69
N ILE A 24 -8.24 5.99 -5.38
CA ILE A 24 -8.74 4.73 -4.83
C ILE A 24 -10.15 4.47 -5.36
N TYR A 25 -10.31 3.34 -6.05
CA TYR A 25 -11.59 2.91 -6.63
C TYR A 25 -12.28 1.85 -5.79
N LYS A 26 -11.53 0.82 -5.39
CA LYS A 26 -12.00 -0.29 -4.55
C LYS A 26 -10.89 -0.74 -3.63
N SER A 27 -11.27 -1.32 -2.49
CA SER A 27 -10.36 -1.96 -1.52
C SER A 27 -10.90 -3.32 -1.05
N ASN A 28 -11.67 -4.00 -1.92
CA ASN A 28 -12.17 -5.34 -1.63
C ASN A 28 -11.13 -6.36 -2.11
N LEU A 29 -10.56 -7.13 -1.19
CA LEU A 29 -9.47 -8.09 -1.35
C LEU A 29 -8.11 -7.47 -1.74
N CYS A 30 -8.07 -6.37 -2.47
CA CYS A 30 -6.86 -5.62 -2.83
C CYS A 30 -7.17 -4.13 -2.99
N THR A 31 -6.14 -3.29 -2.90
CA THR A 31 -6.27 -1.87 -3.22
C THR A 31 -6.19 -1.64 -4.72
N THR A 32 -7.27 -1.11 -5.30
CA THR A 32 -7.36 -0.78 -6.72
C THR A 32 -7.33 0.73 -6.92
N LEU A 33 -6.44 1.20 -7.78
CA LEU A 33 -6.40 2.59 -8.25
C LEU A 33 -7.08 2.71 -9.62
N LYS A 34 -7.69 3.87 -9.89
CA LYS A 34 -8.37 4.17 -11.15
C LYS A 34 -7.91 5.50 -11.71
N SER A 35 -7.67 5.55 -13.01
CA SER A 35 -7.63 6.80 -13.76
C SER A 35 -9.05 7.22 -14.13
N TYR A 36 -9.49 8.38 -13.66
CA TYR A 36 -10.81 8.90 -14.02
C TYR A 36 -10.85 9.53 -15.43
N GLU A 37 -9.69 9.75 -16.05
CA GLU A 37 -9.59 10.23 -17.43
C GLU A 37 -9.73 9.11 -18.45
N THR A 38 -9.07 7.97 -18.17
CA THR A 38 -8.98 6.86 -19.13
C THR A 38 -9.75 5.60 -18.69
N GLU A 39 -10.40 5.63 -17.52
CA GLU A 39 -11.09 4.49 -16.89
C GLU A 39 -10.17 3.29 -16.60
N SER A 40 -8.87 3.44 -16.78
CA SER A 40 -7.88 2.37 -16.59
C SER A 40 -7.67 2.08 -15.11
N LEU A 41 -7.44 0.81 -14.78
CA LEU A 41 -7.28 0.30 -13.43
C LEU A 41 -5.88 -0.28 -13.22
N ILE A 42 -5.38 -0.16 -11.98
CA ILE A 42 -4.25 -0.90 -11.44
C ILE A 42 -4.66 -1.53 -10.12
N LEU A 43 -4.50 -2.85 -10.03
CA LEU A 43 -4.89 -3.68 -8.89
C LEU A 43 -3.65 -4.05 -8.05
N THR A 44 -3.88 -4.38 -6.79
CA THR A 44 -2.89 -4.99 -5.86
C THR A 44 -1.66 -4.10 -5.65
N VAL A 45 -1.89 -2.80 -5.43
CA VAL A 45 -0.80 -1.81 -5.30
C VAL A 45 -0.17 -1.75 -3.91
N GLU A 46 -0.81 -2.31 -2.88
CA GLU A 46 -0.48 -2.13 -1.47
C GLU A 46 0.92 -2.61 -1.09
N HIS A 47 1.37 -3.77 -1.56
CA HIS A 47 2.67 -4.35 -1.22
C HIS A 47 3.82 -3.52 -1.81
N LEU A 48 3.69 -3.11 -3.07
CA LEU A 48 4.65 -2.24 -3.73
C LEU A 48 4.69 -0.86 -3.07
N LEU A 49 3.54 -0.26 -2.78
CA LEU A 49 3.47 1.05 -2.11
C LEU A 49 4.05 1.01 -0.69
N ALA A 50 3.89 -0.11 0.02
CA ALA A 50 4.53 -0.33 1.32
C ALA A 50 6.06 -0.30 1.18
N ALA A 51 6.63 -1.01 0.21
CA ALA A 51 8.07 -1.01 -0.03
C ALA A 51 8.60 0.37 -0.46
N ILE A 52 7.88 1.08 -1.33
CA ILE A 52 8.22 2.45 -1.75
C ILE A 52 8.24 3.39 -0.55
N LYS A 53 7.19 3.34 0.28
CA LYS A 53 7.10 4.19 1.48
C LYS A 53 8.19 3.87 2.50
N GLY A 54 8.47 2.61 2.73
CA GLY A 54 9.50 2.18 3.65
C GLY A 54 10.90 2.63 3.25
N ASN A 55 11.18 2.73 1.96
CA ASN A 55 12.43 3.27 1.43
C ASN A 55 12.44 4.81 1.29
N ASN A 56 11.45 5.50 1.86
CA ASN A 56 11.32 6.96 1.82
C ASN A 56 11.30 7.57 0.40
N ILE A 57 10.81 6.83 -0.59
CA ILE A 57 10.72 7.30 -1.96
C ILE A 57 9.47 8.18 -2.10
N ASP A 58 9.69 9.43 -2.53
CA ASP A 58 8.61 10.40 -2.72
C ASP A 58 8.22 10.56 -4.20
N ASN A 59 9.11 10.21 -5.12
CA ASN A 59 8.87 10.33 -6.57
C ASN A 59 9.33 9.05 -7.27
N LEU A 60 8.42 8.42 -7.99
CA LEU A 60 8.70 7.19 -8.74
C LEU A 60 7.71 7.04 -9.90
N ILE A 61 8.21 6.60 -11.04
CA ILE A 61 7.38 6.15 -12.16
C ILE A 61 7.44 4.63 -12.19
N ILE A 62 6.28 3.98 -12.13
CA ILE A 62 6.12 2.53 -12.16
C ILE A 62 5.45 2.18 -13.48
N GLU A 63 6.20 1.55 -14.37
CA GLU A 63 5.67 1.12 -15.67
C GLU A 63 5.11 -0.31 -15.56
N LEU A 64 3.91 -0.50 -16.09
CA LEU A 64 3.20 -1.79 -16.13
C LEU A 64 2.65 -2.03 -17.52
N ASP A 65 2.75 -3.27 -17.99
CA ASP A 65 2.10 -3.79 -19.21
C ASP A 65 0.82 -4.58 -18.88
N SER A 66 0.45 -4.63 -17.61
CA SER A 66 -0.70 -5.35 -17.05
C SER A 66 -1.55 -4.41 -16.20
N SER A 67 -2.75 -4.86 -15.84
CA SER A 67 -3.64 -4.15 -14.92
C SER A 67 -3.39 -4.49 -13.45
N GLU A 68 -2.41 -5.34 -13.16
CA GLU A 68 -2.17 -5.80 -11.79
C GLU A 68 -0.68 -5.82 -11.48
N VAL A 69 -0.33 -5.31 -10.28
CA VAL A 69 1.02 -5.44 -9.72
C VAL A 69 1.22 -6.90 -9.30
N PRO A 70 2.35 -7.54 -9.64
CA PRO A 70 2.58 -8.93 -9.27
C PRO A 70 2.59 -9.10 -7.74
N ILE A 71 1.94 -10.16 -7.25
CA ILE A 71 1.86 -10.44 -5.81
C ILE A 71 3.19 -10.96 -5.24
N LEU A 72 4.08 -11.48 -6.07
CA LEU A 72 5.36 -12.09 -5.70
C LEU A 72 5.18 -13.18 -4.61
N ASP A 73 5.87 -13.03 -3.48
CA ASP A 73 5.77 -13.97 -2.36
C ASP A 73 4.64 -13.63 -1.36
N GLY A 74 3.80 -12.65 -1.69
CA GLY A 74 2.71 -12.16 -0.85
C GLY A 74 3.13 -11.18 0.25
N SER A 75 4.38 -10.71 0.21
CA SER A 75 4.89 -9.66 1.11
C SER A 75 5.43 -8.46 0.33
N ALA A 76 5.83 -7.40 1.04
CA ALA A 76 6.52 -6.27 0.42
C ALA A 76 8.04 -6.48 0.31
N LYS A 77 8.58 -7.56 0.88
CA LYS A 77 10.01 -7.83 1.03
C LYS A 77 10.77 -7.91 -0.30
N GLU A 78 10.19 -8.57 -1.30
CA GLU A 78 10.87 -8.73 -2.59
C GLU A 78 10.97 -7.38 -3.33
N PHE A 79 9.95 -6.54 -3.26
CA PHE A 79 10.01 -5.17 -3.77
C PHE A 79 11.05 -4.33 -3.02
N ASP A 80 11.12 -4.46 -1.70
CA ASP A 80 12.10 -3.79 -0.86
C ASP A 80 13.54 -4.17 -1.25
N LYS A 81 13.81 -5.45 -1.47
CA LYS A 81 15.12 -5.94 -1.95
C LYS A 81 15.50 -5.33 -3.30
N ILE A 82 14.57 -5.29 -4.25
CA ILE A 82 14.81 -4.71 -5.57
C ILE A 82 15.17 -3.23 -5.44
N ILE A 83 14.39 -2.47 -4.67
CA ILE A 83 14.62 -1.04 -4.43
C ILE A 83 15.98 -0.81 -3.78
N LYS A 84 16.31 -1.56 -2.73
CA LYS A 84 17.60 -1.44 -2.03
C LYS A 84 18.80 -1.78 -2.91
N ASN A 85 18.67 -2.76 -3.78
CA ASN A 85 19.74 -3.16 -4.70
C ASN A 85 20.02 -2.10 -5.78
N VAL A 86 18.97 -1.43 -6.27
CA VAL A 86 19.10 -0.35 -7.26
C VAL A 86 19.53 0.95 -6.61
N GLY A 87 19.11 1.18 -5.37
CA GLY A 87 19.32 2.41 -4.63
C GLY A 87 18.37 3.53 -5.00
N THR A 88 18.53 4.67 -4.33
CA THR A 88 17.72 5.88 -4.53
C THR A 88 18.62 7.09 -4.72
N SER A 89 18.10 8.13 -5.34
CA SER A 89 18.77 9.42 -5.46
C SER A 89 18.00 10.52 -4.73
N GLU A 90 18.73 11.46 -4.14
CA GLU A 90 18.14 12.58 -3.40
C GLU A 90 18.15 13.87 -4.23
N TYR A 91 17.06 14.62 -4.14
CA TYR A 91 17.01 15.99 -4.68
C TYR A 91 17.65 16.95 -3.69
N LYS A 92 18.87 17.46 -4.00
CA LYS A 92 19.68 18.31 -3.12
C LYS A 92 19.02 19.61 -2.63
N ASN A 93 18.03 20.13 -3.36
CA ASN A 93 17.42 21.44 -3.10
C ASN A 93 15.89 21.35 -2.94
N LYS A 94 15.39 20.23 -2.46
CA LYS A 94 13.97 20.01 -2.20
C LYS A 94 13.73 19.62 -0.76
N PHE A 95 12.64 20.13 -0.19
CA PHE A 95 12.23 19.81 1.17
C PHE A 95 11.02 18.88 1.14
N LYS A 96 11.06 17.85 1.95
CA LYS A 96 9.93 16.95 2.14
C LYS A 96 8.84 17.64 2.95
N LYS A 97 7.59 17.50 2.51
CA LYS A 97 6.43 17.95 3.26
C LYS A 97 5.92 16.85 4.17
N PHE A 98 5.59 17.22 5.41
CA PHE A 98 5.03 16.30 6.39
C PHE A 98 3.63 16.73 6.77
N LEU A 99 2.72 15.78 6.86
CA LEU A 99 1.41 15.97 7.48
C LEU A 99 1.56 15.74 8.99
N ILE A 100 1.30 16.78 9.77
CA ILE A 100 1.39 16.73 11.24
C ILE A 100 -0.03 16.62 11.80
N ILE A 101 -0.29 15.57 12.56
CA ILE A 101 -1.56 15.37 13.25
C ILE A 101 -1.58 16.26 14.50
N LYS A 102 -2.55 17.17 14.58
CA LYS A 102 -2.67 18.13 15.68
C LYS A 102 -3.66 17.70 16.75
N GLU A 103 -4.66 16.91 16.37
CA GLU A 103 -5.72 16.44 17.24
C GLU A 103 -6.09 15.00 16.89
N LYS A 104 -6.81 14.34 17.79
CA LYS A 104 -7.28 12.97 17.56
C LYS A 104 -8.35 12.98 16.46
N ILE A 105 -8.20 12.08 15.50
CA ILE A 105 -9.18 11.84 14.43
C ILE A 105 -9.69 10.42 14.58
N GLU A 106 -10.98 10.22 14.53
CA GLU A 106 -11.62 8.91 14.61
C GLU A 106 -12.61 8.71 13.46
N LEU A 107 -12.57 7.53 12.88
CA LEU A 107 -13.54 7.10 11.88
C LEU A 107 -14.12 5.75 12.32
N ARG A 108 -15.44 5.63 12.25
CA ARG A 108 -16.17 4.40 12.57
C ARG A 108 -17.07 4.01 11.43
N ASN A 109 -17.02 2.76 11.09
CA ASN A 109 -17.99 2.10 10.22
C ASN A 109 -18.60 0.93 11.00
N LYS A 110 -19.62 0.25 10.46
CA LYS A 110 -20.33 -0.84 11.16
C LYS A 110 -19.39 -1.86 11.77
N ASN A 111 -18.35 -2.27 11.05
CA ASN A 111 -17.44 -3.37 11.44
C ASN A 111 -15.98 -2.92 11.53
N SER A 112 -15.70 -1.64 11.41
CA SER A 112 -14.32 -1.14 11.45
C SER A 112 -14.19 0.17 12.22
N TYR A 113 -13.05 0.34 12.83
CA TYR A 113 -12.67 1.53 13.56
C TYR A 113 -11.24 1.93 13.20
N PHE A 114 -11.06 3.20 12.94
CA PHE A 114 -9.76 3.80 12.72
C PHE A 114 -9.60 5.01 13.61
N SER A 115 -8.42 5.17 14.21
CA SER A 115 -8.05 6.41 14.89
C SER A 115 -6.60 6.77 14.62
N ILE A 116 -6.35 8.07 14.56
CA ILE A 116 -5.00 8.62 14.53
C ILE A 116 -4.91 9.70 15.60
N THR A 117 -3.81 9.70 16.35
CA THR A 117 -3.56 10.63 17.45
C THR A 117 -2.21 11.30 17.29
N PRO A 118 -2.05 12.55 17.79
CA PRO A 118 -0.72 13.16 17.91
C PRO A 118 0.20 12.24 18.73
N SER A 119 1.43 12.09 18.26
CA SER A 119 2.46 11.32 18.98
C SER A 119 3.84 11.81 18.57
N ASN A 120 4.80 11.68 19.46
CA ASN A 120 6.22 11.92 19.16
C ASN A 120 6.87 10.74 18.42
N ASN A 121 6.24 9.57 18.48
CA ASN A 121 6.74 8.34 17.88
C ASN A 121 5.72 7.81 16.88
N PHE A 122 6.22 7.11 15.86
CA PHE A 122 5.35 6.39 14.93
C PHE A 122 5.01 5.01 15.52
N GLN A 123 3.74 4.77 15.77
CA GLN A 123 3.21 3.52 16.32
C GLN A 123 1.98 3.08 15.54
N VAL A 124 1.80 1.79 15.39
CA VAL A 124 0.63 1.19 14.76
C VAL A 124 0.06 0.11 15.67
N ASN A 125 -1.21 0.24 16.02
CA ASN A 125 -1.97 -0.79 16.71
C ASN A 125 -3.03 -1.31 15.74
N CYS A 126 -3.02 -2.59 15.45
CA CYS A 126 -3.97 -3.22 14.55
C CYS A 126 -4.66 -4.38 15.24
N THR A 127 -5.97 -4.45 15.10
CA THR A 127 -6.78 -5.60 15.54
C THR A 127 -7.61 -6.05 14.35
N VAL A 128 -7.58 -7.34 14.09
CA VAL A 128 -8.43 -8.01 13.11
C VAL A 128 -9.31 -9.03 13.82
N ASP A 129 -10.51 -9.25 13.28
CA ASP A 129 -11.44 -10.25 13.79
C ASP A 129 -12.04 -10.99 12.60
N PHE A 130 -11.45 -12.13 12.30
CA PHE A 130 -11.83 -12.99 11.18
C PHE A 130 -12.54 -14.24 11.66
N PRO A 131 -13.31 -14.93 10.80
CA PRO A 131 -13.83 -16.25 11.09
C PRO A 131 -12.73 -17.24 11.49
N ASN A 132 -13.12 -18.31 12.20
CA ASN A 132 -12.19 -19.40 12.50
C ASN A 132 -11.63 -20.00 11.19
N PRO A 133 -10.35 -20.43 11.17
CA PRO A 133 -9.44 -20.60 12.31
C PRO A 133 -8.63 -19.35 12.72
N ILE A 134 -8.71 -18.24 11.99
CA ILE A 134 -7.89 -17.04 12.23
C ILE A 134 -8.31 -16.34 13.54
N GLY A 135 -9.62 -16.13 13.76
CA GLY A 135 -10.16 -15.48 14.94
C GLY A 135 -9.71 -14.05 15.13
N LYS A 136 -9.81 -13.56 16.37
CA LYS A 136 -9.40 -12.21 16.75
C LYS A 136 -7.91 -12.17 17.10
N GLN A 137 -7.18 -11.28 16.45
CA GLN A 137 -5.76 -11.06 16.68
C GLN A 137 -5.45 -9.58 16.79
N SER A 138 -4.46 -9.24 17.62
CA SER A 138 -4.00 -7.86 17.78
C SER A 138 -2.48 -7.80 17.76
N VAL A 139 -1.95 -6.75 17.16
CA VAL A 139 -0.53 -6.45 17.11
C VAL A 139 -0.31 -4.98 17.44
N SER A 140 0.77 -4.69 18.17
CA SER A 140 1.26 -3.34 18.44
C SER A 140 2.68 -3.25 17.91
N LEU A 141 2.89 -2.37 16.95
CA LEU A 141 4.17 -2.16 16.28
C LEU A 141 4.70 -0.77 16.60
N GLY A 142 6.01 -0.67 16.76
CA GLY A 142 6.73 0.59 16.72
C GLY A 142 7.21 1.15 18.04
N ASN A 143 8.18 1.93 17.88
CA ASN A 143 8.68 3.10 18.57
C ASN A 143 9.24 4.07 17.54
N SER A 144 9.45 3.60 16.31
CA SER A 144 9.92 4.42 15.19
C SER A 144 9.33 3.91 13.87
N PHE A 145 9.33 4.76 12.86
CA PHE A 145 8.93 4.37 11.50
C PHE A 145 9.79 3.21 10.97
N LYS A 146 11.08 3.20 11.28
CA LYS A 146 12.01 2.15 10.83
C LYS A 146 11.63 0.78 11.40
N GLU A 147 11.37 0.69 12.70
CA GLU A 147 10.97 -0.57 13.35
C GLU A 147 9.67 -1.11 12.79
N VAL A 148 8.63 -0.27 12.67
CA VAL A 148 7.35 -0.66 12.06
C VAL A 148 7.56 -1.16 10.63
N TYR A 149 8.39 -0.46 9.85
CA TYR A 149 8.69 -0.83 8.49
C TYR A 149 9.36 -2.21 8.40
N GLU A 150 10.40 -2.46 9.20
CA GLU A 150 11.14 -3.72 9.20
C GLU A 150 10.22 -4.91 9.51
N GLU A 151 9.30 -4.77 10.47
CA GLU A 151 8.34 -5.81 10.81
C GLU A 151 7.28 -6.02 9.72
N VAL A 152 6.73 -4.94 9.16
CA VAL A 152 5.66 -5.01 8.15
C VAL A 152 6.13 -5.58 6.82
N MET A 153 7.40 -5.34 6.43
CA MET A 153 7.92 -5.83 5.14
C MET A 153 7.86 -7.36 4.99
N GLU A 154 7.97 -8.08 6.09
CA GLU A 154 7.92 -9.54 6.08
C GLU A 154 6.50 -10.12 6.21
N CYS A 155 5.51 -9.28 6.52
CA CYS A 155 4.13 -9.72 6.68
C CYS A 155 3.55 -10.15 5.33
N LYS A 156 2.94 -11.34 5.32
CA LYS A 156 2.32 -11.91 4.12
C LYS A 156 0.82 -11.71 4.12
N THR A 157 0.30 -11.47 2.93
CA THR A 157 -1.15 -11.55 2.72
C THR A 157 -1.63 -12.98 2.80
N PHE A 158 -2.93 -13.17 3.06
CA PHE A 158 -3.59 -14.47 3.05
C PHE A 158 -4.95 -14.36 2.37
N CYS A 159 -5.52 -15.48 1.97
CA CYS A 159 -6.89 -15.59 1.53
C CYS A 159 -7.53 -16.84 2.14
N PHE A 160 -8.84 -16.84 2.26
CA PHE A 160 -9.57 -18.03 2.68
C PHE A 160 -9.61 -19.06 1.55
N PHE A 161 -9.71 -20.34 1.92
CA PHE A 161 -9.79 -21.42 0.95
C PHE A 161 -11.00 -21.28 0.02
N GLU A 162 -12.13 -20.82 0.55
CA GLU A 162 -13.35 -20.55 -0.22
C GLU A 162 -13.14 -19.47 -1.28
N ASP A 163 -12.32 -18.45 -1.00
CA ASP A 163 -11.99 -17.40 -1.97
C ASP A 163 -11.18 -17.99 -3.14
N ILE A 164 -10.24 -18.90 -2.84
CA ILE A 164 -9.44 -19.60 -3.87
C ILE A 164 -10.34 -20.44 -4.77
N GLU A 165 -11.31 -21.16 -4.20
CA GLU A 165 -12.26 -21.95 -5.00
C GLU A 165 -13.13 -21.08 -5.92
N ASN A 166 -13.57 -19.92 -5.41
CA ASN A 166 -14.35 -18.97 -6.21
C ASN A 166 -13.51 -18.32 -7.33
N MET A 167 -12.24 -18.02 -7.09
CA MET A 167 -11.32 -17.50 -8.11
C MET A 167 -11.04 -18.51 -9.23
N LYS A 168 -11.02 -19.81 -8.93
CA LYS A 168 -10.80 -20.87 -9.93
C LYS A 168 -12.02 -21.13 -10.84
N LYS A 169 -13.20 -20.66 -10.44
CA LYS A 169 -14.46 -20.87 -11.19
C LYS A 169 -14.75 -19.71 -12.18
N ASN A 170 -14.03 -18.60 -12.07
CA ASN A 170 -14.11 -17.42 -12.94
C ASN A 170 -12.87 -17.30 -13.83
#